data_d76d9e550fdb1c8422fa692ff078c02e
#
_entry.id   d76d9e550fdb1c8422fa692ff078c02e
#
_cell.length_a   1.000
_cell.length_b   1.000
_cell.length_c   1.000
_cell.angle_alpha   90.00
_cell.angle_beta   90.00
_cell.angle_gamma   90.00
#
_symmetry.space_group_name_H-M   'P 1'
#
loop_
_entity.id
_entity.type
_entity.pdbx_description
1 polymer ?
#
loop_
_entity_poly.entity_id
_entity_poly.type
_entity_poly.pdbx_seq_one_letter_code
_entity_poly.pdbx_strand_id
1 'polypeptide(L)'
;MDNPTRLGPWVRRFLLEYLVGERNLARNTQHSYRDTLTLLLPFVATQQRTPVDRLTVEQVTPDVIRRFLAELETTRQCSVATRNQRLAAIHALARFIGAQSLEHIAWCGAIRDIAFKKAPQAAVTYLEKDEMDAVLAAPDQRTAQGQRDYALLLFLYNTGARASEAIHVAVADLQLAHAPAVKLWGKGNKSRSCPLWAITVQTLVALIGNREGTAPVCLNRAQRPLTRFGLHTLVERYAHKAAAHLPSLATKRVSPHPIRHTTAVHLLRAGGDINTIRAWLGHVSLQTTNIYAQVDLEMKAKALALCEVEASHPSGAPWAEDQSLMAFLANL
;
A
#
# COMPACT_ATOMS: atom_id res chain seq x y z
N MET A 1 20.57 23.63 -32.10
CA MET A 1 20.07 22.27 -32.48
C MET A 1 20.45 21.32 -31.35
N ASP A 2 19.48 20.78 -30.69
CA ASP A 2 19.75 19.80 -29.60
C ASP A 2 20.40 18.54 -30.22
N ASN A 3 21.60 18.23 -29.76
CA ASN A 3 22.29 17.02 -30.19
C ASN A 3 21.50 15.80 -29.70
N PRO A 4 20.94 14.96 -30.59
CA PRO A 4 20.06 13.86 -30.24
C PRO A 4 20.70 12.81 -29.32
N THR A 5 22.02 12.77 -29.25
CA THR A 5 22.75 11.84 -28.37
C THR A 5 22.81 12.34 -26.91
N ARG A 6 22.57 13.63 -26.62
CA ARG A 6 22.61 14.15 -25.25
C ARG A 6 21.42 13.70 -24.41
N LEU A 7 21.71 13.26 -23.20
CA LEU A 7 20.70 12.73 -22.28
C LEU A 7 19.78 13.82 -21.69
N GLY A 8 20.29 15.03 -21.45
CA GLY A 8 19.55 16.13 -20.81
C GLY A 8 18.22 16.47 -21.49
N PRO A 9 18.18 16.72 -22.81
CA PRO A 9 16.95 16.96 -23.56
C PRO A 9 15.93 15.82 -23.41
N TRP A 10 16.38 14.55 -23.46
CA TRP A 10 15.51 13.38 -23.26
C TRP A 10 14.89 13.34 -21.87
N VAL A 11 15.67 13.60 -20.82
CA VAL A 11 15.17 13.67 -19.44
C VAL A 11 14.14 14.76 -19.29
N ARG A 12 14.38 15.95 -19.86
CA ARG A 12 13.42 17.07 -19.81
C ARG A 12 12.10 16.71 -20.50
N ARG A 13 12.17 16.20 -21.73
CA ARG A 13 10.97 15.77 -22.47
C ARG A 13 10.22 14.65 -21.73
N PHE A 14 10.94 13.67 -21.20
CA PHE A 14 10.35 12.60 -20.41
C PHE A 14 9.58 13.14 -19.20
N LEU A 15 10.18 14.04 -18.40
CA LEU A 15 9.55 14.56 -17.19
C LEU A 15 8.38 15.51 -17.47
N LEU A 16 8.51 16.39 -18.45
CA LEU A 16 7.54 17.47 -18.69
C LEU A 16 6.48 17.09 -19.73
N GLU A 17 6.90 16.51 -20.85
CA GLU A 17 5.99 16.21 -21.97
C GLU A 17 5.33 14.85 -21.76
N TYR A 18 6.13 13.79 -21.57
CA TYR A 18 5.60 12.43 -21.49
C TYR A 18 4.86 12.15 -20.18
N LEU A 19 5.52 12.34 -19.01
CA LEU A 19 4.88 11.99 -17.72
C LEU A 19 3.70 12.91 -17.39
N VAL A 20 3.79 14.17 -17.69
CA VAL A 20 2.78 15.19 -17.37
C VAL A 20 1.80 15.32 -18.55
N GLY A 21 2.28 15.67 -19.74
CA GLY A 21 1.44 16.01 -20.89
C GLY A 21 0.70 14.77 -21.45
N GLU A 22 1.44 13.71 -21.81
CA GLU A 22 0.82 12.57 -22.48
C GLU A 22 0.20 11.56 -21.51
N ARG A 23 0.90 11.25 -20.39
CA ARG A 23 0.49 10.19 -19.47
C ARG A 23 -0.33 10.68 -18.29
N ASN A 24 -0.38 11.97 -18.04
CA ASN A 24 -1.06 12.61 -16.90
C ASN A 24 -0.86 11.82 -15.59
N LEU A 25 0.39 11.45 -15.30
CA LEU A 25 0.71 10.65 -14.12
C LEU A 25 0.51 11.45 -12.83
N ALA A 26 0.10 10.79 -11.77
CA ALA A 26 -0.06 11.41 -10.46
C ALA A 26 1.26 12.06 -9.98
N ARG A 27 1.17 13.22 -9.32
CA ARG A 27 2.33 14.01 -8.82
C ARG A 27 3.36 13.15 -8.04
N ASN A 28 2.89 12.23 -7.20
CA ASN A 28 3.79 11.33 -6.45
C ASN A 28 4.62 10.42 -7.37
N THR A 29 4.06 9.97 -8.49
CA THR A 29 4.80 9.18 -9.48
C THR A 29 5.81 10.05 -10.21
N GLN A 30 5.43 11.26 -10.60
CA GLN A 30 6.33 12.24 -11.22
C GLN A 30 7.51 12.55 -10.28
N HIS A 31 7.24 12.82 -9.00
CA HIS A 31 8.28 13.06 -7.99
C HIS A 31 9.20 11.84 -7.81
N SER A 32 8.65 10.64 -7.74
CA SER A 32 9.44 9.42 -7.62
C SER A 32 10.39 9.21 -8.81
N TYR A 33 9.95 9.54 -10.02
CA TYR A 33 10.77 9.44 -11.22
C TYR A 33 11.84 10.54 -11.24
N ARG A 34 11.46 11.79 -10.94
CA ARG A 34 12.41 12.89 -10.77
C ARG A 34 13.50 12.54 -9.74
N ASP A 35 13.11 12.09 -8.56
CA ASP A 35 14.04 11.74 -7.47
C ASP A 35 14.98 10.59 -7.85
N THR A 36 14.51 9.66 -8.68
CA THR A 36 15.37 8.61 -9.24
C THR A 36 16.44 9.20 -10.15
N LEU A 37 16.04 10.09 -11.07
CA LEU A 37 16.97 10.73 -12.01
C LEU A 37 17.92 11.70 -11.32
N THR A 38 17.47 12.41 -10.30
CA THR A 38 18.32 13.29 -9.45
C THR A 38 19.47 12.51 -8.79
N LEU A 39 19.26 11.22 -8.49
CA LEU A 39 20.31 10.36 -7.94
C LEU A 39 21.14 9.69 -9.04
N LEU A 40 20.50 9.25 -10.11
CA LEU A 40 21.17 8.53 -11.20
C LEU A 40 22.15 9.40 -11.98
N LEU A 41 21.73 10.61 -12.38
CA LEU A 41 22.53 11.44 -13.28
C LEU A 41 23.90 11.83 -12.68
N PRO A 42 24.02 12.30 -11.42
CA PRO A 42 25.31 12.55 -10.79
C PRO A 42 26.14 11.28 -10.64
N PHE A 43 25.52 10.14 -10.35
CA PHE A 43 26.22 8.86 -10.27
C PHE A 43 26.86 8.50 -11.62
N VAL A 44 26.08 8.56 -12.72
CA VAL A 44 26.59 8.30 -14.08
C VAL A 44 27.71 9.27 -14.42
N ALA A 45 27.54 10.57 -14.14
CA ALA A 45 28.56 11.61 -14.40
C ALA A 45 29.90 11.28 -13.73
N THR A 46 29.84 10.84 -12.46
CA THR A 46 31.04 10.41 -11.72
C THR A 46 31.68 9.17 -12.35
N GLN A 47 30.88 8.15 -12.68
CA GLN A 47 31.37 6.91 -13.29
C GLN A 47 32.00 7.13 -14.67
N GLN A 48 31.43 8.05 -15.45
CA GLN A 48 31.87 8.35 -16.82
C GLN A 48 32.89 9.50 -16.89
N ARG A 49 33.23 10.11 -15.75
CA ARG A 49 34.09 11.32 -15.67
C ARG A 49 33.63 12.42 -16.64
N THR A 50 32.33 12.56 -16.80
CA THR A 50 31.68 13.49 -17.72
C THR A 50 30.71 14.41 -16.94
N PRO A 51 30.71 15.73 -17.14
CA PRO A 51 29.75 16.62 -16.53
C PRO A 51 28.30 16.21 -16.87
N VAL A 52 27.37 16.39 -15.91
CA VAL A 52 25.96 15.94 -16.03
C VAL A 52 25.30 16.51 -17.31
N ASP A 53 25.57 17.78 -17.64
CA ASP A 53 25.02 18.47 -18.82
C ASP A 53 25.56 17.94 -20.16
N ARG A 54 26.67 17.19 -20.12
CA ARG A 54 27.32 16.59 -21.29
C ARG A 54 27.09 15.10 -21.44
N LEU A 55 26.38 14.47 -20.51
CA LEU A 55 26.07 13.06 -20.59
C LEU A 55 25.30 12.71 -21.85
N THR A 56 25.64 11.58 -22.45
CA THR A 56 24.91 10.97 -23.57
C THR A 56 24.09 9.77 -23.15
N VAL A 57 23.14 9.36 -23.99
CA VAL A 57 22.29 8.19 -23.71
C VAL A 57 23.15 6.92 -23.60
N GLU A 58 24.13 6.75 -24.46
CA GLU A 58 24.99 5.57 -24.52
C GLU A 58 25.89 5.41 -23.29
N GLN A 59 26.21 6.52 -22.62
CA GLN A 59 26.98 6.50 -21.36
C GLN A 59 26.20 5.90 -20.18
N VAL A 60 24.88 5.84 -20.29
CA VAL A 60 24.02 5.14 -19.30
C VAL A 60 23.95 3.67 -19.65
N THR A 61 25.06 2.96 -19.46
CA THR A 61 25.15 1.52 -19.80
C THR A 61 24.43 0.64 -18.78
N PRO A 62 24.03 -0.60 -19.14
CA PRO A 62 23.48 -1.56 -18.18
C PRO A 62 24.37 -1.78 -16.95
N ASP A 63 25.69 -1.80 -17.13
CA ASP A 63 26.64 -2.01 -16.02
C ASP A 63 26.70 -0.81 -15.06
N VAL A 64 26.62 0.40 -15.59
CA VAL A 64 26.51 1.62 -14.77
C VAL A 64 25.21 1.58 -13.96
N ILE A 65 24.10 1.17 -14.56
CA ILE A 65 22.83 1.04 -13.83
C ILE A 65 22.91 -0.05 -12.78
N ARG A 66 23.49 -1.22 -13.08
CA ARG A 66 23.68 -2.28 -12.06
C ARG A 66 24.51 -1.79 -10.88
N ARG A 67 25.61 -1.05 -11.13
CA ARG A 67 26.41 -0.42 -10.05
C ARG A 67 25.63 0.61 -9.25
N PHE A 68 24.85 1.46 -9.92
CA PHE A 68 23.97 2.40 -9.24
C PHE A 68 22.96 1.71 -8.31
N LEU A 69 22.32 0.63 -8.80
CA LEU A 69 21.37 -0.15 -8.00
C LEU A 69 22.05 -0.86 -6.82
N ALA A 70 23.29 -1.32 -6.98
CA ALA A 70 24.08 -1.88 -5.89
C ALA A 70 24.43 -0.82 -4.84
N GLU A 71 24.85 0.40 -5.25
CA GLU A 71 25.11 1.49 -4.33
C GLU A 71 23.89 1.92 -3.53
N LEU A 72 22.70 1.91 -4.14
CA LEU A 72 21.46 2.17 -3.40
C LEU A 72 21.24 1.19 -2.25
N GLU A 73 21.61 -0.08 -2.43
CA GLU A 73 21.44 -1.11 -1.40
C GLU A 73 22.57 -1.06 -0.37
N THR A 74 23.82 -0.94 -0.80
CA THR A 74 24.99 -1.02 0.10
C THR A 74 25.25 0.28 0.86
N THR A 75 25.28 1.42 0.17
CA THR A 75 25.64 2.71 0.74
C THR A 75 24.43 3.42 1.32
N ARG A 76 23.29 3.41 0.61
CA ARG A 76 22.08 4.10 1.04
C ARG A 76 21.10 3.21 1.82
N GLN A 77 21.43 1.95 2.02
CA GLN A 77 20.62 0.98 2.78
C GLN A 77 19.16 0.93 2.31
N CYS A 78 18.94 1.12 1.00
CA CYS A 78 17.60 1.06 0.42
C CYS A 78 17.07 -0.36 0.39
N SER A 79 15.78 -0.53 0.70
CA SER A 79 15.12 -1.83 0.54
C SER A 79 15.06 -2.27 -0.93
N VAL A 80 14.93 -3.58 -1.15
CA VAL A 80 14.72 -4.16 -2.50
C VAL A 80 13.52 -3.53 -3.21
N ALA A 81 12.45 -3.20 -2.48
CA ALA A 81 11.28 -2.51 -3.04
C ALA A 81 11.64 -1.11 -3.57
N THR A 82 12.42 -0.32 -2.82
CA THR A 82 12.88 1.00 -3.24
C THR A 82 13.85 0.89 -4.43
N ARG A 83 14.78 -0.07 -4.39
CA ARG A 83 15.68 -0.39 -5.53
C ARG A 83 14.89 -0.69 -6.79
N ASN A 84 13.87 -1.56 -6.69
CA ASN A 84 13.02 -1.94 -7.81
C ASN A 84 12.16 -0.78 -8.33
N GLN A 85 11.64 0.07 -7.45
CA GLN A 85 10.91 1.28 -7.84
C GLN A 85 11.79 2.22 -8.67
N ARG A 86 13.08 2.38 -8.31
CA ARG A 86 14.01 3.20 -9.08
C ARG A 86 14.34 2.56 -10.43
N LEU A 87 14.52 1.25 -10.47
CA LEU A 87 14.70 0.53 -11.73
C LEU A 87 13.49 0.69 -12.65
N ALA A 88 12.26 0.67 -12.12
CA ALA A 88 11.04 0.90 -12.90
C ALA A 88 11.02 2.30 -13.54
N ALA A 89 11.51 3.33 -12.83
CA ALA A 89 11.66 4.68 -13.40
C ALA A 89 12.70 4.73 -14.52
N ILE A 90 13.83 4.04 -14.37
CA ILE A 90 14.88 3.92 -15.39
C ILE A 90 14.36 3.18 -16.63
N HIS A 91 13.64 2.07 -16.45
CA HIS A 91 12.98 1.35 -17.54
C HIS A 91 11.95 2.21 -18.27
N ALA A 92 11.20 3.07 -17.55
CA ALA A 92 10.24 3.97 -18.17
C ALA A 92 10.95 5.03 -19.04
N LEU A 93 12.07 5.61 -18.56
CA LEU A 93 12.89 6.53 -19.35
C LEU A 93 13.47 5.83 -20.59
N ALA A 94 14.04 4.65 -20.43
CA ALA A 94 14.62 3.89 -21.54
C ALA A 94 13.56 3.57 -22.60
N ARG A 95 12.37 3.15 -22.18
CA ARG A 95 11.24 2.90 -23.08
C ARG A 95 10.82 4.15 -23.84
N PHE A 96 10.76 5.29 -23.15
CA PHE A 96 10.42 6.58 -23.76
C PHE A 96 11.44 6.96 -24.85
N ILE A 97 12.73 6.85 -24.57
CA ILE A 97 13.80 7.18 -25.53
C ILE A 97 13.75 6.20 -26.71
N GLY A 98 13.69 4.90 -26.46
CA GLY A 98 13.67 3.88 -27.53
C GLY A 98 12.42 3.93 -28.41
N ALA A 99 11.30 4.43 -27.90
CA ALA A 99 10.07 4.65 -28.70
C ALA A 99 10.17 5.87 -29.65
N GLN A 100 11.08 6.80 -29.39
CA GLN A 100 11.21 8.04 -30.15
C GLN A 100 12.51 8.13 -30.96
N SER A 101 13.43 7.17 -30.80
CA SER A 101 14.70 7.16 -31.50
C SER A 101 15.10 5.74 -31.87
N LEU A 102 15.17 5.47 -33.18
CA LEU A 102 15.57 4.17 -33.71
C LEU A 102 17.00 3.81 -33.31
N GLU A 103 17.90 4.78 -33.20
CA GLU A 103 19.29 4.62 -32.79
C GLU A 103 19.43 4.02 -31.38
N HIS A 104 18.45 4.28 -30.50
CA HIS A 104 18.47 3.87 -29.10
C HIS A 104 17.65 2.60 -28.80
N ILE A 105 17.12 1.91 -29.82
CA ILE A 105 16.30 0.69 -29.60
C ILE A 105 17.11 -0.40 -28.91
N ALA A 106 18.32 -0.68 -29.39
CA ALA A 106 19.20 -1.70 -28.81
C ALA A 106 19.59 -1.35 -27.36
N TRP A 107 19.93 -0.07 -27.12
CA TRP A 107 20.18 0.45 -25.77
C TRP A 107 18.96 0.28 -24.86
N CYS A 108 17.77 0.64 -25.32
CA CYS A 108 16.52 0.47 -24.59
C CYS A 108 16.30 -1.01 -24.21
N GLY A 109 16.52 -1.94 -25.14
CA GLY A 109 16.46 -3.39 -24.89
C GLY A 109 17.39 -3.79 -23.75
N ALA A 110 18.68 -3.45 -23.87
CA ALA A 110 19.70 -3.79 -22.90
C ALA A 110 19.43 -3.22 -21.48
N ILE A 111 18.87 -2.01 -21.38
CA ILE A 111 18.47 -1.43 -20.09
C ILE A 111 17.27 -2.19 -19.50
N ARG A 112 16.28 -2.54 -20.30
CA ARG A 112 15.07 -3.22 -19.86
C ARG A 112 15.30 -4.68 -19.47
N ASP A 113 16.37 -5.29 -19.94
CA ASP A 113 16.80 -6.65 -19.56
C ASP A 113 17.37 -6.72 -18.13
N ILE A 114 17.59 -5.58 -17.48
CA ILE A 114 18.00 -5.56 -16.08
C ILE A 114 16.84 -6.04 -15.20
N ALA A 115 17.03 -7.20 -14.57
CA ALA A 115 15.97 -7.85 -13.82
C ALA A 115 15.60 -7.11 -12.50
N PHE A 116 14.32 -7.15 -12.16
CA PHE A 116 13.88 -6.80 -10.82
C PHE A 116 14.32 -7.89 -9.83
N LYS A 117 14.81 -7.47 -8.65
CA LYS A 117 15.10 -8.42 -7.57
C LYS A 117 13.81 -8.95 -6.97
N LYS A 118 13.75 -10.26 -6.72
CA LYS A 118 12.70 -10.85 -5.89
C LYS A 118 12.88 -10.35 -4.46
N ALA A 119 11.80 -9.80 -3.89
CA ALA A 119 11.77 -9.46 -2.46
C ALA A 119 10.92 -10.51 -1.74
N PRO A 120 11.32 -10.93 -0.52
CA PRO A 120 10.42 -11.68 0.32
C PRO A 120 9.13 -10.89 0.52
N GLN A 121 7.99 -11.55 0.40
CA GLN A 121 6.72 -10.91 0.72
C GLN A 121 6.70 -10.70 2.23
N ALA A 122 6.80 -9.45 2.67
CA ALA A 122 6.70 -9.13 4.08
C ALA A 122 5.32 -9.54 4.60
N ALA A 123 5.29 -10.17 5.77
CA ALA A 123 4.04 -10.47 6.46
C ALA A 123 3.25 -9.16 6.68
N VAL A 124 1.95 -9.23 6.48
CA VAL A 124 1.08 -8.08 6.68
C VAL A 124 0.99 -7.79 8.17
N THR A 125 1.47 -6.64 8.60
CA THR A 125 1.30 -6.17 9.98
C THR A 125 -0.14 -5.71 10.17
N TYR A 126 -0.84 -6.31 11.11
CA TYR A 126 -2.16 -5.89 11.58
C TYR A 126 -2.20 -5.98 13.11
N LEU A 127 -3.20 -5.35 13.69
CA LEU A 127 -3.47 -5.36 15.13
C LEU A 127 -4.56 -6.39 15.45
N GLU A 128 -4.37 -7.16 16.51
CA GLU A 128 -5.45 -7.95 17.08
C GLU A 128 -6.51 -7.03 17.70
N LYS A 129 -7.67 -7.59 18.07
CA LYS A 129 -8.80 -6.76 18.54
C LYS A 129 -8.45 -6.00 19.83
N ASP A 130 -7.81 -6.65 20.78
CA ASP A 130 -7.32 -6.06 22.03
C ASP A 130 -6.26 -4.98 21.80
N GLU A 131 -5.36 -5.19 20.85
CA GLU A 131 -4.36 -4.19 20.46
C GLU A 131 -4.98 -2.94 19.86
N MET A 132 -5.96 -3.11 18.97
CA MET A 132 -6.68 -1.99 18.37
C MET A 132 -7.51 -1.23 19.42
N ASP A 133 -8.15 -1.94 20.33
CA ASP A 133 -8.91 -1.34 21.43
C ASP A 133 -7.98 -0.56 22.38
N ALA A 134 -6.80 -1.08 22.69
CA ALA A 134 -5.79 -0.36 23.47
C ALA A 134 -5.33 0.93 22.78
N VAL A 135 -5.13 0.91 21.47
CA VAL A 135 -4.78 2.12 20.70
C VAL A 135 -5.93 3.14 20.72
N LEU A 136 -7.18 2.69 20.61
CA LEU A 136 -8.37 3.55 20.68
C LEU A 136 -8.59 4.14 22.09
N ALA A 137 -8.24 3.41 23.14
CA ALA A 137 -8.36 3.87 24.52
C ALA A 137 -7.23 4.84 24.96
N ALA A 138 -6.13 4.89 24.21
CA ALA A 138 -4.94 5.66 24.58
C ALA A 138 -5.12 7.21 24.60
N PRO A 139 -5.98 7.85 23.74
CA PRO A 139 -6.27 9.28 23.83
C PRO A 139 -7.01 9.62 25.14
N ASP A 140 -6.60 10.69 25.83
CA ASP A 140 -7.32 11.21 26.98
C ASP A 140 -8.54 12.02 26.53
N GLN A 141 -9.69 11.37 26.48
CA GLN A 141 -10.95 11.96 26.00
C GLN A 141 -11.52 13.05 26.91
N ARG A 142 -10.92 13.34 28.07
CA ARG A 142 -11.27 14.51 28.88
C ARG A 142 -10.76 15.81 28.28
N THR A 143 -9.84 15.74 27.32
CA THR A 143 -9.27 16.88 26.62
C THR A 143 -9.83 16.99 25.19
N ALA A 144 -10.04 18.21 24.71
CA ALA A 144 -10.47 18.45 23.33
C ALA A 144 -9.52 17.81 22.29
N GLN A 145 -8.21 17.78 22.59
CA GLN A 145 -7.24 17.11 21.74
C GLN A 145 -7.46 15.59 21.72
N GLY A 146 -7.67 14.99 22.89
CA GLY A 146 -7.86 13.54 22.98
C GLY A 146 -9.18 13.10 22.34
N GLN A 147 -10.25 13.89 22.47
CA GLN A 147 -11.52 13.65 21.77
C GLN A 147 -11.33 13.66 20.25
N ARG A 148 -10.64 14.69 19.72
CA ARG A 148 -10.29 14.79 18.31
C ARG A 148 -9.47 13.57 17.85
N ASP A 149 -8.42 13.23 18.60
CA ASP A 149 -7.49 12.16 18.24
C ASP A 149 -8.18 10.79 18.29
N TYR A 150 -9.07 10.57 19.26
CA TYR A 150 -9.93 9.39 19.34
C TYR A 150 -10.85 9.28 18.10
N ALA A 151 -11.52 10.36 17.74
CA ALA A 151 -12.40 10.39 16.57
C ALA A 151 -11.65 10.05 15.27
N LEU A 152 -10.41 10.55 15.12
CA LEU A 152 -9.58 10.26 13.95
C LEU A 152 -9.11 8.79 13.93
N LEU A 153 -8.69 8.22 15.05
CA LEU A 153 -8.31 6.80 15.14
C LEU A 153 -9.51 5.90 14.86
N LEU A 154 -10.66 6.21 15.45
CA LEU A 154 -11.90 5.47 15.24
C LEU A 154 -12.35 5.54 13.78
N PHE A 155 -12.26 6.71 13.15
CA PHE A 155 -12.56 6.90 11.74
C PHE A 155 -11.65 6.07 10.83
N LEU A 156 -10.35 6.04 11.11
CA LEU A 156 -9.40 5.20 10.35
C LEU A 156 -9.74 3.71 10.47
N TYR A 157 -10.04 3.26 11.68
CA TYR A 157 -10.38 1.86 11.93
C TYR A 157 -11.73 1.48 11.33
N ASN A 158 -12.76 2.31 11.46
CA ASN A 158 -14.08 2.05 10.87
C ASN A 158 -14.00 1.96 9.35
N THR A 159 -13.33 2.91 8.70
CA THR A 159 -13.38 3.05 7.23
C THR A 159 -12.24 2.33 6.50
N GLY A 160 -11.15 2.03 7.19
CA GLY A 160 -9.93 1.56 6.57
C GLY A 160 -9.36 2.56 5.54
N ALA A 161 -9.65 3.85 5.68
CA ALA A 161 -9.20 4.89 4.76
C ALA A 161 -7.67 4.96 4.67
N ARG A 162 -7.14 5.24 3.48
CA ARG A 162 -5.73 5.62 3.35
C ARG A 162 -5.49 6.96 4.04
N ALA A 163 -4.30 7.18 4.58
CA ALA A 163 -3.97 8.45 5.23
C ALA A 163 -4.27 9.67 4.33
N SER A 164 -3.95 9.57 3.03
CA SER A 164 -4.26 10.62 2.07
C SER A 164 -5.75 10.81 1.81
N GLU A 165 -6.55 9.75 1.88
CA GLU A 165 -8.02 9.84 1.75
C GLU A 165 -8.61 10.50 2.99
N ALA A 166 -8.23 10.04 4.19
CA ALA A 166 -8.75 10.54 5.45
C ALA A 166 -8.53 12.04 5.66
N ILE A 167 -7.34 12.56 5.33
CA ILE A 167 -7.03 13.98 5.52
C ILE A 167 -7.75 14.92 4.55
N HIS A 168 -8.25 14.41 3.42
CA HIS A 168 -8.98 15.20 2.44
C HIS A 168 -10.50 15.12 2.57
N VAL A 169 -11.02 14.40 3.57
CA VAL A 169 -12.47 14.35 3.82
C VAL A 169 -12.95 15.73 4.25
N ALA A 170 -13.91 16.28 3.51
CA ALA A 170 -14.64 17.47 3.87
C ALA A 170 -15.94 17.10 4.63
N VAL A 171 -16.51 18.06 5.33
CA VAL A 171 -17.79 17.85 6.05
C VAL A 171 -18.89 17.41 5.08
N ALA A 172 -18.92 17.97 3.87
CA ALA A 172 -19.86 17.58 2.81
C ALA A 172 -19.73 16.13 2.32
N ASP A 173 -18.60 15.47 2.57
CA ASP A 173 -18.42 14.05 2.24
C ASP A 173 -19.05 13.11 3.29
N LEU A 174 -19.53 13.65 4.42
CA LEU A 174 -20.15 12.91 5.50
C LEU A 174 -21.68 12.94 5.37
N GLN A 175 -22.29 11.78 5.25
CA GLN A 175 -23.72 11.58 5.45
C GLN A 175 -23.93 11.04 6.86
N LEU A 176 -24.40 11.88 7.80
CA LEU A 176 -24.49 11.53 9.24
C LEU A 176 -25.92 11.21 9.70
N ALA A 177 -26.93 11.55 8.90
CA ALA A 177 -28.33 11.12 9.07
C ALA A 177 -28.56 9.83 8.26
N HIS A 178 -29.77 9.34 8.21
CA HIS A 178 -30.23 8.16 7.43
C HIS A 178 -29.12 7.37 6.69
N ALA A 179 -28.84 6.13 7.12
CA ALA A 179 -27.76 5.29 6.59
C ALA A 179 -26.37 5.97 6.61
N PRO A 180 -25.81 6.23 7.81
CA PRO A 180 -24.58 7.00 7.95
C PRO A 180 -23.41 6.42 7.15
N ALA A 181 -22.78 7.27 6.35
CA ALA A 181 -21.67 6.88 5.49
C ALA A 181 -20.71 8.05 5.25
N VAL A 182 -19.50 7.73 4.81
CA VAL A 182 -18.54 8.72 4.30
C VAL A 182 -18.16 8.41 2.86
N LYS A 183 -18.07 9.44 2.04
CA LYS A 183 -17.56 9.36 0.68
C LYS A 183 -16.05 9.60 0.69
N LEU A 184 -15.28 8.60 0.31
CA LEU A 184 -13.82 8.65 0.27
C LEU A 184 -13.34 8.73 -1.18
N TRP A 185 -12.44 9.69 -1.44
CA TRP A 185 -11.85 9.92 -2.77
C TRP A 185 -10.47 9.29 -2.86
N GLY A 186 -10.32 8.32 -3.75
CA GLY A 186 -9.09 7.56 -3.95
C GLY A 186 -8.31 7.98 -5.19
N LYS A 187 -7.30 7.19 -5.54
CA LYS A 187 -6.45 7.41 -6.72
C LYS A 187 -7.28 7.42 -8.01
N GLY A 188 -7.01 8.40 -8.88
CA GLY A 188 -7.71 8.55 -10.16
C GLY A 188 -9.14 9.07 -10.03
N ASN A 189 -9.41 9.86 -9.00
CA ASN A 189 -10.72 10.46 -8.71
C ASN A 189 -11.87 9.45 -8.55
N LYS A 190 -11.54 8.18 -8.21
CA LYS A 190 -12.54 7.16 -7.90
C LYS A 190 -13.02 7.35 -6.47
N SER A 191 -14.33 7.39 -6.29
CA SER A 191 -14.93 7.47 -4.96
C SER A 191 -15.51 6.13 -4.53
N ARG A 192 -15.62 5.96 -3.20
CA ARG A 192 -16.37 4.89 -2.58
C ARG A 192 -17.07 5.40 -1.32
N SER A 193 -18.21 4.83 -0.99
CA SER A 193 -18.91 5.09 0.25
C SER A 193 -18.59 4.00 1.27
N CYS A 194 -18.26 4.41 2.50
CA CYS A 194 -18.06 3.50 3.62
C CYS A 194 -19.10 3.78 4.70
N PRO A 195 -19.90 2.79 5.12
CA PRO A 195 -20.81 2.92 6.25
C PRO A 195 -20.06 3.30 7.53
N LEU A 196 -20.70 4.07 8.38
CA LEU A 196 -20.14 4.52 9.65
C LEU A 196 -20.86 3.87 10.83
N TRP A 197 -20.09 3.43 11.82
CA TRP A 197 -20.66 2.98 13.09
C TRP A 197 -21.33 4.14 13.85
N ALA A 198 -22.35 3.84 14.65
CA ALA A 198 -23.05 4.85 15.44
C ALA A 198 -22.09 5.68 16.31
N ILE A 199 -21.12 5.03 16.96
CA ILE A 199 -20.10 5.71 17.77
C ILE A 199 -19.20 6.61 16.91
N THR A 200 -18.87 6.22 15.68
CA THR A 200 -18.09 7.04 14.76
C THR A 200 -18.89 8.30 14.37
N VAL A 201 -20.17 8.14 14.09
CA VAL A 201 -21.06 9.27 13.80
C VAL A 201 -21.10 10.25 14.97
N GLN A 202 -21.33 9.77 16.20
CA GLN A 202 -21.37 10.61 17.40
C GLN A 202 -20.07 11.41 17.58
N THR A 203 -18.93 10.74 17.46
CA THR A 203 -17.62 11.41 17.61
C THR A 203 -17.33 12.38 16.48
N LEU A 204 -17.75 12.09 15.24
CA LEU A 204 -17.60 13.01 14.12
C LEU A 204 -18.51 14.23 14.25
N VAL A 205 -19.77 14.06 14.66
CA VAL A 205 -20.69 15.19 14.93
C VAL A 205 -20.08 16.12 15.96
N ALA A 206 -19.59 15.58 17.07
CA ALA A 206 -18.93 16.39 18.11
C ALA A 206 -17.65 17.08 17.57
N LEU A 207 -16.89 16.39 16.74
CA LEU A 207 -15.66 16.92 16.16
C LEU A 207 -15.88 18.06 15.16
N ILE A 208 -16.87 17.92 14.26
CA ILE A 208 -17.13 18.92 13.21
C ILE A 208 -17.89 20.14 13.75
N GLY A 209 -18.76 19.95 14.76
CA GLY A 209 -19.60 21.02 15.26
C GLY A 209 -20.40 21.71 14.14
N ASN A 210 -20.35 23.03 14.08
CA ASN A 210 -21.06 23.85 13.09
C ASN A 210 -20.19 24.21 11.86
N ARG A 211 -19.17 23.40 11.53
CA ARG A 211 -18.31 23.70 10.38
C ARG A 211 -19.06 23.56 9.05
N GLU A 212 -18.72 24.44 8.09
CA GLU A 212 -19.30 24.43 6.74
C GLU A 212 -18.93 23.16 5.97
N GLY A 213 -19.75 22.82 4.95
CA GLY A 213 -19.58 21.61 4.16
C GLY A 213 -18.22 21.47 3.48
N THR A 214 -17.60 22.57 3.07
CA THR A 214 -16.26 22.59 2.44
C THR A 214 -15.10 22.47 3.43
N ALA A 215 -15.37 22.61 4.74
CA ALA A 215 -14.34 22.54 5.76
C ALA A 215 -13.78 21.11 5.90
N PRO A 216 -12.45 20.95 6.09
CA PRO A 216 -11.86 19.65 6.36
C PRO A 216 -12.35 19.07 7.68
N VAL A 217 -12.61 17.77 7.70
CA VAL A 217 -12.92 17.02 8.94
C VAL A 217 -11.70 16.95 9.85
N CYS A 218 -10.53 16.65 9.27
CA CYS A 218 -9.30 16.43 10.02
C CYS A 218 -8.49 17.74 10.17
N LEU A 219 -8.59 18.39 11.31
CA LEU A 219 -7.80 19.59 11.65
C LEU A 219 -6.71 19.27 12.69
N ASN A 220 -5.60 20.00 12.61
CA ASN A 220 -4.55 19.97 13.63
C ASN A 220 -4.87 20.91 14.82
N ARG A 221 -3.96 21.03 15.80
CA ARG A 221 -4.15 21.92 16.96
C ARG A 221 -4.32 23.39 16.59
N ALA A 222 -3.72 23.82 15.48
CA ALA A 222 -3.79 25.19 14.99
C ALA A 222 -4.99 25.42 14.05
N GLN A 223 -5.99 24.54 14.07
CA GLN A 223 -7.19 24.60 13.22
C GLN A 223 -6.85 24.62 11.70
N ARG A 224 -5.70 24.07 11.31
CA ARG A 224 -5.31 23.88 9.91
C ARG A 224 -5.52 22.43 9.48
N PRO A 225 -5.74 22.17 8.18
CA PRO A 225 -5.86 20.81 7.67
C PRO A 225 -4.72 19.93 8.14
N LEU A 226 -5.04 18.74 8.62
CA LEU A 226 -4.06 17.76 9.05
C LEU A 226 -3.30 17.22 7.83
N THR A 227 -1.98 17.10 7.92
CA THR A 227 -1.17 16.48 6.87
C THR A 227 -1.11 14.96 7.06
N ARG A 228 -0.78 14.23 5.99
CA ARG A 228 -0.57 12.76 6.09
C ARG A 228 0.53 12.40 7.10
N PHE A 229 1.55 13.26 7.23
CA PHE A 229 2.62 13.07 8.23
C PHE A 229 2.10 13.31 9.64
N GLY A 230 1.29 14.35 9.84
CA GLY A 230 0.64 14.61 11.12
C GLY A 230 -0.27 13.46 11.55
N LEU A 231 -1.05 12.88 10.62
CA LEU A 231 -1.87 11.70 10.90
C LEU A 231 -1.02 10.48 11.23
N HIS A 232 0.09 10.28 10.52
CA HIS A 232 1.04 9.19 10.80
C HIS A 232 1.63 9.30 12.21
N THR A 233 2.17 10.47 12.55
CA THR A 233 2.73 10.75 13.88
C THR A 233 1.68 10.61 15.00
N LEU A 234 0.42 10.98 14.73
CA LEU A 234 -0.69 10.79 15.67
C LEU A 234 -0.89 9.31 15.96
N VAL A 235 -0.98 8.48 14.93
CA VAL A 235 -1.17 7.02 15.09
C VAL A 235 0.02 6.39 15.82
N GLU A 236 1.25 6.71 15.42
CA GLU A 236 2.47 6.19 16.08
C GLU A 236 2.51 6.57 17.57
N ARG A 237 2.19 7.81 17.91
CA ARG A 237 2.17 8.29 19.30
C ARG A 237 1.21 7.49 20.18
N TYR A 238 -0.01 7.21 19.70
CA TYR A 238 -1.00 6.46 20.48
C TYR A 238 -0.71 4.96 20.50
N ALA A 239 -0.15 4.40 19.45
CA ALA A 239 0.34 3.04 19.47
C ALA A 239 1.48 2.86 20.47
N HIS A 240 2.43 3.80 20.52
CA HIS A 240 3.51 3.78 21.51
C HIS A 240 2.99 3.93 22.95
N LYS A 241 2.00 4.81 23.15
CA LYS A 241 1.35 4.97 24.46
C LYS A 241 0.61 3.68 24.90
N ALA A 242 -0.07 3.02 23.98
CA ALA A 242 -0.77 1.76 24.25
C ALA A 242 0.22 0.61 24.52
N ALA A 243 1.39 0.60 23.87
CA ALA A 243 2.43 -0.41 24.07
C ALA A 243 2.94 -0.47 25.53
N ALA A 244 2.82 0.62 26.28
CA ALA A 244 3.16 0.62 27.72
C ALA A 244 2.26 -0.31 28.56
N HIS A 245 1.04 -0.56 28.07
CA HIS A 245 0.06 -1.43 28.75
C HIS A 245 -0.12 -2.78 28.03
N LEU A 246 0.29 -2.87 26.77
CA LEU A 246 0.17 -4.08 25.94
C LEU A 246 1.47 -4.31 25.17
N PRO A 247 2.42 -5.10 25.74
CA PRO A 247 3.77 -5.27 25.19
C PRO A 247 3.83 -5.81 23.76
N SER A 248 2.80 -6.56 23.30
CA SER A 248 2.74 -7.07 21.92
C SER A 248 2.78 -5.95 20.86
N LEU A 249 2.26 -4.75 21.20
CA LEU A 249 2.33 -3.58 20.34
C LEU A 249 3.75 -3.05 20.15
N ALA A 250 4.67 -3.27 21.12
CA ALA A 250 6.05 -2.80 21.03
C ALA A 250 6.83 -3.46 19.88
N THR A 251 6.42 -4.65 19.46
CA THR A 251 7.04 -5.39 18.36
C THR A 251 6.47 -5.01 16.99
N LYS A 252 5.37 -4.24 16.95
CA LYS A 252 4.64 -3.88 15.73
C LYS A 252 4.88 -2.42 15.35
N ARG A 253 5.20 -2.18 14.10
CA ARG A 253 5.24 -0.80 13.56
C ARG A 253 3.84 -0.36 13.17
N VAL A 254 3.15 0.31 14.09
CA VAL A 254 1.76 0.77 13.89
C VAL A 254 1.74 2.13 13.19
N SER A 255 0.99 2.22 12.11
CA SER A 255 0.77 3.43 11.33
C SER A 255 -0.63 3.38 10.67
N PRO A 256 -1.10 4.39 9.95
CA PRO A 256 -2.39 4.33 9.27
C PRO A 256 -2.58 3.14 8.33
N HIS A 257 -1.48 2.63 7.74
CA HIS A 257 -1.56 1.48 6.83
C HIS A 257 -1.82 0.15 7.55
N PRO A 258 -1.10 -0.23 8.62
CA PRO A 258 -1.50 -1.31 9.52
C PRO A 258 -2.92 -1.20 10.07
N ILE A 259 -3.41 -0.02 10.45
CA ILE A 259 -4.82 0.13 10.88
C ILE A 259 -5.78 -0.29 9.76
N ARG A 260 -5.51 0.11 8.51
CA ARG A 260 -6.29 -0.32 7.37
C ARG A 260 -6.23 -1.84 7.14
N HIS A 261 -5.08 -2.47 7.34
CA HIS A 261 -4.94 -3.92 7.31
C HIS A 261 -5.77 -4.58 8.43
N THR A 262 -5.73 -3.98 9.63
CA THR A 262 -6.55 -4.40 10.78
C THR A 262 -8.03 -4.37 10.44
N THR A 263 -8.53 -3.28 9.85
CA THR A 263 -9.91 -3.19 9.38
C THR A 263 -10.26 -4.33 8.44
N ALA A 264 -9.39 -4.61 7.46
CA ALA A 264 -9.62 -5.68 6.50
C ALA A 264 -9.71 -7.06 7.16
N VAL A 265 -8.74 -7.37 8.05
CA VAL A 265 -8.69 -8.66 8.77
C VAL A 265 -9.89 -8.81 9.70
N HIS A 266 -10.26 -7.75 10.44
CA HIS A 266 -11.41 -7.81 11.35
C HIS A 266 -12.74 -7.93 10.61
N LEU A 267 -12.92 -7.26 9.46
CA LEU A 267 -14.09 -7.44 8.61
C LEU A 267 -14.16 -8.88 8.07
N LEU A 268 -13.04 -9.44 7.69
CA LEU A 268 -12.96 -10.81 7.19
C LEU A 268 -13.32 -11.82 8.30
N ARG A 269 -12.75 -11.65 9.50
CA ARG A 269 -13.05 -12.49 10.68
C ARG A 269 -14.51 -12.39 11.13
N ALA A 270 -15.13 -11.23 10.90
CA ALA A 270 -16.56 -11.03 11.15
C ALA A 270 -17.46 -11.67 10.08
N GLY A 271 -16.90 -12.42 9.12
CA GLY A 271 -17.65 -13.10 8.07
C GLY A 271 -17.91 -12.24 6.81
N GLY A 272 -17.27 -11.07 6.70
CA GLY A 272 -17.40 -10.23 5.52
C GLY A 272 -16.84 -10.90 4.26
N ASP A 273 -17.61 -10.88 3.16
CA ASP A 273 -17.16 -11.36 1.87
C ASP A 273 -15.97 -10.55 1.33
N ILE A 274 -15.02 -11.23 0.68
CA ILE A 274 -13.78 -10.63 0.20
C ILE A 274 -14.01 -9.54 -0.87
N ASN A 275 -15.07 -9.66 -1.69
CA ASN A 275 -15.43 -8.64 -2.67
C ASN A 275 -16.02 -7.41 -2.00
N THR A 276 -16.81 -7.59 -0.96
CA THR A 276 -17.33 -6.52 -0.11
C THR A 276 -16.18 -5.78 0.57
N ILE A 277 -15.21 -6.49 1.15
CA ILE A 277 -14.01 -5.91 1.76
C ILE A 277 -13.18 -5.15 0.71
N ARG A 278 -13.04 -5.71 -0.49
CA ARG A 278 -12.37 -5.04 -1.61
C ARG A 278 -13.05 -3.73 -1.99
N ALA A 279 -14.38 -3.73 -2.10
CA ALA A 279 -15.16 -2.53 -2.38
C ALA A 279 -15.04 -1.50 -1.26
N TRP A 280 -15.14 -1.95 -0.01
CA TRP A 280 -14.96 -1.12 1.20
C TRP A 280 -13.61 -0.40 1.22
N LEU A 281 -12.54 -1.14 0.95
CA LEU A 281 -11.19 -0.58 0.96
C LEU A 281 -10.83 0.15 -0.35
N GLY A 282 -11.56 -0.03 -1.44
CA GLY A 282 -11.23 0.51 -2.75
C GLY A 282 -9.93 -0.06 -3.32
N HIS A 283 -9.77 -1.39 -3.26
CA HIS A 283 -8.67 -2.08 -3.90
C HIS A 283 -8.98 -2.32 -5.37
N VAL A 284 -8.08 -1.85 -6.25
CA VAL A 284 -8.22 -2.04 -7.70
C VAL A 284 -7.91 -3.49 -8.10
N SER A 285 -6.99 -4.16 -7.38
CA SER A 285 -6.55 -5.53 -7.64
C SER A 285 -7.03 -6.49 -6.55
N LEU A 286 -7.55 -7.65 -6.96
CA LEU A 286 -7.86 -8.79 -6.07
C LEU A 286 -6.64 -9.25 -5.28
N GLN A 287 -5.45 -9.25 -5.90
CA GLN A 287 -4.21 -9.66 -5.22
C GLN A 287 -3.94 -8.84 -3.96
N THR A 288 -4.31 -7.55 -3.94
CA THR A 288 -4.14 -6.70 -2.75
C THR A 288 -5.07 -7.10 -1.61
N THR A 289 -6.21 -7.73 -1.89
CA THR A 289 -7.16 -8.19 -0.87
C THR A 289 -6.89 -9.65 -0.48
N ASN A 290 -6.43 -10.47 -1.41
CA ASN A 290 -6.13 -11.89 -1.16
C ASN A 290 -5.04 -12.11 -0.10
N ILE A 291 -4.16 -11.11 0.13
CA ILE A 291 -3.18 -11.18 1.22
C ILE A 291 -3.84 -11.32 2.60
N TYR A 292 -5.05 -10.80 2.78
CA TYR A 292 -5.78 -10.94 4.05
C TYR A 292 -6.37 -12.34 4.21
N ALA A 293 -6.84 -12.95 3.14
CA ALA A 293 -7.35 -14.33 3.16
C ALA A 293 -6.25 -15.36 3.47
N GLN A 294 -4.99 -15.03 3.27
CA GLN A 294 -3.86 -15.90 3.62
C GLN A 294 -3.51 -15.87 5.12
N VAL A 295 -3.88 -14.79 5.81
CA VAL A 295 -3.47 -14.53 7.19
C VAL A 295 -4.30 -15.32 8.20
N ASP A 296 -5.53 -15.75 7.88
CA ASP A 296 -6.46 -16.32 8.84
C ASP A 296 -6.72 -17.80 8.64
N LEU A 297 -6.01 -18.64 9.43
CA LEU A 297 -6.21 -20.09 9.48
C LEU A 297 -7.56 -20.48 10.09
N GLU A 298 -8.08 -19.67 11.02
CA GLU A 298 -9.36 -19.94 11.70
C GLU A 298 -10.53 -19.84 10.73
N MET A 299 -10.52 -18.85 9.82
CA MET A 299 -11.50 -18.76 8.74
C MET A 299 -11.44 -19.95 7.78
N LYS A 300 -10.22 -20.42 7.46
CA LYS A 300 -10.05 -21.61 6.61
C LYS A 300 -10.61 -22.84 7.29
N ALA A 301 -10.38 -22.98 8.60
CA ALA A 301 -10.93 -24.06 9.40
C ALA A 301 -12.47 -24.00 9.47
N LYS A 302 -13.05 -22.81 9.67
CA LYS A 302 -14.51 -22.60 9.65
C LYS A 302 -15.11 -22.93 8.28
N ALA A 303 -14.48 -22.49 7.20
CA ALA A 303 -14.92 -22.81 5.84
C ALA A 303 -14.83 -24.32 5.55
N LEU A 304 -13.77 -24.98 6.03
CA LEU A 304 -13.61 -26.42 5.91
C LEU A 304 -14.68 -27.17 6.71
N ALA A 305 -14.99 -26.71 7.93
CA ALA A 305 -16.04 -27.31 8.77
C ALA A 305 -17.43 -27.21 8.13
N LEU A 306 -17.72 -26.15 7.36
CA LEU A 306 -18.98 -26.03 6.60
C LEU A 306 -19.06 -26.98 5.41
N CYS A 307 -17.94 -27.52 4.96
CA CYS A 307 -17.83 -28.48 3.87
C CYS A 307 -17.58 -29.92 4.38
N GLU A 308 -17.56 -30.11 5.70
CA GLU A 308 -17.34 -31.41 6.28
C GLU A 308 -18.50 -32.36 5.89
N VAL A 309 -18.17 -33.31 5.03
CA VAL A 309 -19.09 -34.37 4.67
C VAL A 309 -19.16 -35.28 5.88
N GLU A 310 -20.36 -35.49 6.45
CA GLU A 310 -20.55 -36.52 7.43
C GLU A 310 -19.96 -37.80 6.85
N ALA A 311 -18.91 -38.31 7.49
CA ALA A 311 -18.32 -39.56 7.10
C ALA A 311 -19.40 -40.65 7.35
N SER A 312 -20.20 -40.96 6.33
CA SER A 312 -20.78 -42.24 6.25
C SER A 312 -19.60 -43.19 6.28
N HIS A 313 -19.42 -43.93 7.38
CA HIS A 313 -18.44 -45.00 7.42
C HIS A 313 -18.69 -45.87 6.17
N PRO A 314 -17.77 -45.94 5.21
CA PRO A 314 -17.88 -46.98 4.22
C PRO A 314 -17.80 -48.29 5.02
N SER A 315 -18.89 -49.05 5.07
CA SER A 315 -18.81 -50.45 5.29
C SER A 315 -17.64 -50.96 4.46
N GLY A 316 -16.66 -51.61 5.10
CA GLY A 316 -15.36 -51.94 4.51
C GLY A 316 -15.49 -52.34 3.05
N ALA A 317 -14.64 -51.78 2.22
CA ALA A 317 -14.76 -52.00 0.79
C ALA A 317 -14.78 -53.52 0.53
N PRO A 318 -15.76 -54.04 -0.22
CA PRO A 318 -15.97 -55.51 -0.36
C PRO A 318 -14.72 -56.27 -0.83
N TRP A 319 -13.80 -55.61 -1.49
CA TRP A 319 -12.51 -56.16 -1.92
C TRP A 319 -11.48 -56.31 -0.78
N ALA A 320 -11.62 -55.60 0.33
CA ALA A 320 -10.70 -55.69 1.47
C ALA A 320 -10.96 -57.00 2.28
N GLU A 321 -12.14 -57.62 2.13
CA GLU A 321 -12.53 -58.88 2.75
C GLU A 321 -12.23 -60.11 1.88
N ASP A 322 -11.84 -59.88 0.60
CA ASP A 322 -11.46 -60.97 -0.31
C ASP A 322 -10.03 -61.41 -0.02
N GLN A 323 -9.91 -62.45 0.82
CA GLN A 323 -8.63 -63.03 1.21
C GLN A 323 -7.83 -63.57 0.01
N SER A 324 -8.48 -63.95 -1.09
CA SER A 324 -7.81 -64.49 -2.27
C SER A 324 -7.14 -63.35 -3.06
N LEU A 325 -7.76 -62.20 -3.17
CA LEU A 325 -7.20 -60.99 -3.82
C LEU A 325 -6.06 -60.40 -3.00
N MET A 326 -6.21 -60.36 -1.67
CA MET A 326 -5.15 -59.83 -0.80
C MET A 326 -3.94 -60.75 -0.74
N ALA A 327 -4.12 -62.11 -0.78
CA ALA A 327 -3.04 -63.08 -0.89
C ALA A 327 -2.30 -62.94 -2.26
N PHE A 328 -3.03 -62.72 -3.34
CA PHE A 328 -2.45 -62.49 -4.65
C PHE A 328 -1.60 -61.18 -4.67
N LEU A 329 -2.13 -60.09 -4.11
CA LEU A 329 -1.41 -58.81 -4.08
C LEU A 329 -0.20 -58.83 -3.15
N ALA A 330 -0.20 -59.63 -2.09
CA ALA A 330 0.92 -59.82 -1.18
C ALA A 330 2.08 -60.65 -1.79
N ASN A 331 1.82 -61.40 -2.86
CA ASN A 331 2.79 -62.25 -3.55
C ASN A 331 3.27 -61.67 -4.90
N LEU A 332 2.85 -60.47 -5.23
CA LEU A 332 3.36 -59.65 -6.33
C LEU A 332 4.52 -58.79 -5.86
#